data_8919ab62116179369f610275215c1c81
#
_entry.id   8919ab62116179369f610275215c1c81
#
_cell.length_a   1.000
_cell.length_b   1.000
_cell.length_c   1.000
_cell.angle_alpha   90.00
_cell.angle_beta   90.00
_cell.angle_gamma   90.00
#
_symmetry.space_group_name_H-M   'P 1'
#
loop_
_entity.id
_entity.type
_entity.pdbx_description
1 polymer ?
#
loop_
_entity_poly.entity_id
_entity_poly.type
_entity_poly.pdbx_seq_one_letter_code
_entity_poly.pdbx_strand_id
1 'polypeptide(L)'
;MSGLADWETPALSNALRRAGVTQSYTDGSIQRISGGSFLGTAVTATMRAREPGEDGVPVADLHRAVLAVEGPVVVVIEDVDEVPGAGAFLGEVNGTLLDALGISGFVTNGRVRDEPDLRGMGFAVHAAGLCVARAHMRLTAVGLPVRVGGLSVTPGDLLHGDQHGVLRIPPETASRLPALAEEIRAEEQAIVAWARSSDFTPAGLLELKRVRH
;
A
#
# COMPACT_ATOMS: atom_id res chain seq x y z
N MET A 1 -12.49 -3.21 12.75
CA MET A 1 -11.95 -2.77 11.44
C MET A 1 -13.04 -2.41 10.40
N SER A 2 -14.32 -2.55 10.76
CA SER A 2 -15.42 -2.11 9.91
C SER A 2 -15.39 -0.60 9.75
N GLY A 3 -15.45 -0.13 8.51
CA GLY A 3 -15.51 1.29 8.14
C GLY A 3 -14.21 1.89 7.57
N LEU A 4 -13.02 1.27 7.74
CA LEU A 4 -11.78 1.79 7.13
C LEU A 4 -11.68 1.43 5.64
N ALA A 5 -12.17 0.26 5.26
CA ALA A 5 -12.10 -0.22 3.86
C ALA A 5 -12.98 0.61 2.90
N ASP A 6 -13.95 1.37 3.44
CA ASP A 6 -14.88 2.20 2.66
C ASP A 6 -14.31 3.59 2.31
N TRP A 7 -13.14 3.91 2.85
CA TRP A 7 -12.48 5.20 2.64
C TRP A 7 -11.34 5.10 1.64
N GLU A 8 -11.14 6.16 0.86
CA GLU A 8 -9.96 6.29 0.01
C GLU A 8 -8.71 6.71 0.82
N THR A 9 -7.53 6.27 0.36
CA THR A 9 -6.25 6.60 1.03
C THR A 9 -6.03 8.09 1.25
N PRO A 10 -6.40 9.04 0.34
CA PRO A 10 -6.25 10.47 0.60
C PRO A 10 -7.05 10.97 1.80
N ALA A 11 -8.28 10.49 1.97
CA ALA A 11 -9.12 10.85 3.11
C ALA A 11 -8.54 10.32 4.42
N LEU A 12 -8.12 9.05 4.44
CA LEU A 12 -7.43 8.44 5.59
C LEU A 12 -6.11 9.14 5.90
N SER A 13 -5.35 9.55 4.89
CA SER A 13 -4.10 10.32 5.07
C SER A 13 -4.35 11.67 5.73
N ASN A 14 -5.41 12.38 5.32
CA ASN A 14 -5.82 13.63 5.97
C ASN A 14 -6.24 13.40 7.42
N ALA A 15 -6.97 12.33 7.69
CA ALA A 15 -7.39 11.95 9.05
C ALA A 15 -6.19 11.58 9.94
N LEU A 16 -5.22 10.82 9.42
CA LEU A 16 -3.96 10.50 10.11
C LEU A 16 -3.17 11.75 10.46
N ARG A 17 -3.03 12.69 9.50
CA ARG A 17 -2.36 13.96 9.75
C ARG A 17 -3.07 14.77 10.85
N ARG A 18 -4.40 14.81 10.87
CA ARG A 18 -5.18 15.45 11.94
C ARG A 18 -4.99 14.76 13.29
N ALA A 19 -4.75 13.43 13.27
CA ALA A 19 -4.41 12.65 14.47
C ALA A 19 -2.94 12.78 14.91
N GLY A 20 -2.11 13.59 14.21
CA GLY A 20 -0.70 13.82 14.53
C GLY A 20 0.26 12.79 13.91
N VAL A 21 -0.21 11.94 12.99
CA VAL A 21 0.62 10.94 12.30
C VAL A 21 1.11 11.52 10.97
N THR A 22 2.43 11.50 10.77
CA THR A 22 3.09 11.94 9.52
C THR A 22 3.88 10.79 8.90
N GLN A 23 4.14 10.87 7.58
CA GLN A 23 4.97 9.89 6.85
C GLN A 23 4.47 8.43 6.96
N SER A 24 3.16 8.24 6.82
CA SER A 24 2.50 6.93 6.91
C SER A 24 2.07 6.36 5.55
N TYR A 25 2.59 6.86 4.44
CA TYR A 25 2.18 6.48 3.08
C TYR A 25 3.37 6.33 2.13
N THR A 26 3.16 5.58 1.06
CA THR A 26 4.14 5.42 -0.02
C THR A 26 4.23 6.69 -0.87
N ASP A 27 5.42 6.96 -1.38
CA ASP A 27 5.64 8.00 -2.38
C ASP A 27 5.17 7.55 -3.78
N GLY A 28 5.26 8.42 -4.77
CA GLY A 28 4.82 8.14 -6.15
C GLY A 28 5.67 7.12 -6.91
N SER A 29 6.71 6.54 -6.31
CA SER A 29 7.52 5.49 -6.92
C SER A 29 6.80 4.14 -6.98
N ILE A 30 5.74 3.96 -6.16
CA ILE A 30 4.90 2.76 -6.13
C ILE A 30 3.50 3.12 -6.61
N GLN A 31 3.02 2.38 -7.61
CA GLN A 31 1.72 2.59 -8.23
C GLN A 31 0.91 1.30 -8.24
N ARG A 32 -0.42 1.43 -8.28
CA ARG A 32 -1.29 0.27 -8.47
C ARG A 32 -1.14 -0.28 -9.88
N ILE A 33 -0.75 -1.55 -9.98
CA ILE A 33 -0.64 -2.29 -11.24
C ILE A 33 -1.96 -2.97 -11.59
N SER A 34 -2.61 -3.60 -10.59
CA SER A 34 -3.87 -4.33 -10.77
C SER A 34 -4.69 -4.39 -9.50
N GLY A 35 -5.91 -4.89 -9.60
CA GLY A 35 -6.83 -5.10 -8.48
C GLY A 35 -7.50 -3.83 -7.97
N GLY A 36 -8.28 -3.98 -6.89
CA GLY A 36 -9.04 -2.91 -6.24
C GLY A 36 -8.32 -2.26 -5.07
N SER A 37 -9.08 -1.92 -4.03
CA SER A 37 -8.56 -1.50 -2.73
C SER A 37 -8.33 -2.72 -1.83
N PHE A 38 -7.48 -2.56 -0.82
CA PHE A 38 -7.26 -3.56 0.21
C PHE A 38 -7.13 -2.92 1.60
N LEU A 39 -7.43 -3.72 2.61
CA LEU A 39 -7.10 -3.48 4.01
C LEU A 39 -6.63 -4.81 4.59
N GLY A 40 -5.45 -4.85 5.22
CA GLY A 40 -4.94 -6.10 5.78
C GLY A 40 -3.65 -5.94 6.57
N THR A 41 -3.28 -7.04 7.23
CA THR A 41 -2.09 -7.14 8.06
C THR A 41 -0.86 -7.47 7.22
N ALA A 42 0.22 -6.74 7.42
CA ALA A 42 1.45 -6.90 6.68
C ALA A 42 2.20 -8.19 7.04
N VAL A 43 2.53 -8.98 6.04
CA VAL A 43 3.57 -10.02 6.07
C VAL A 43 4.71 -9.56 5.17
N THR A 44 5.90 -9.45 5.73
CA THR A 44 7.05 -8.81 5.08
C THR A 44 8.11 -9.81 4.66
N ALA A 45 8.79 -9.49 3.56
CA ALA A 45 9.98 -10.20 3.11
C ALA A 45 10.94 -9.24 2.40
N THR A 46 12.19 -9.67 2.26
CA THR A 46 13.18 -9.02 1.39
C THR A 46 13.57 -9.96 0.26
N MET A 47 13.93 -9.37 -0.90
CA MET A 47 14.41 -10.13 -2.05
C MET A 47 15.61 -9.46 -2.70
N ARG A 48 16.36 -10.24 -3.49
CA ARG A 48 17.33 -9.79 -4.48
C ARG A 48 17.06 -10.47 -5.81
N ALA A 49 17.42 -9.80 -6.90
CA ALA A 49 17.20 -10.34 -8.24
C ALA A 49 18.32 -10.05 -9.23
N ARG A 50 19.16 -9.05 -8.99
CA ARG A 50 20.17 -8.57 -9.96
C ARG A 50 21.29 -9.58 -10.18
N GLU A 51 21.88 -10.06 -9.10
CA GLU A 51 23.05 -10.94 -9.14
C GLU A 51 22.70 -12.34 -8.62
N PRO A 52 23.33 -13.40 -9.13
CA PRO A 52 23.27 -14.73 -8.52
C PRO A 52 23.70 -14.69 -7.05
N GLY A 53 23.16 -15.60 -6.24
CA GLY A 53 23.55 -15.72 -4.83
C GLY A 53 22.94 -16.96 -4.19
N GLU A 54 23.56 -17.41 -3.09
CA GLU A 54 23.13 -18.58 -2.32
C GLU A 54 22.47 -18.20 -0.97
N ASP A 55 22.35 -16.89 -0.69
CA ASP A 55 21.76 -16.31 0.52
C ASP A 55 20.23 -16.33 0.55
N GLY A 56 19.60 -17.23 -0.25
CA GLY A 56 18.15 -17.34 -0.35
C GLY A 56 17.52 -18.13 0.79
N VAL A 57 16.31 -17.70 1.21
CA VAL A 57 15.43 -18.47 2.08
C VAL A 57 14.31 -19.14 1.27
N PRO A 58 13.74 -20.27 1.73
CA PRO A 58 12.66 -20.93 1.01
C PRO A 58 11.43 -20.04 0.87
N VAL A 59 10.81 -19.99 -0.31
CA VAL A 59 9.53 -19.28 -0.53
C VAL A 59 8.43 -19.84 0.39
N ALA A 60 8.54 -21.11 0.79
CA ALA A 60 7.64 -21.71 1.77
C ALA A 60 7.61 -21.01 3.13
N ASP A 61 8.67 -20.29 3.51
CA ASP A 61 8.70 -19.51 4.75
C ASP A 61 7.77 -18.29 4.67
N LEU A 62 7.70 -17.65 3.50
CA LEU A 62 6.72 -16.60 3.23
C LEU A 62 5.28 -17.16 3.27
N HIS A 63 5.04 -18.32 2.64
CA HIS A 63 3.72 -18.95 2.68
C HIS A 63 3.29 -19.31 4.11
N ARG A 64 4.20 -19.84 4.93
CA ARG A 64 3.92 -20.11 6.35
C ARG A 64 3.60 -18.84 7.13
N ALA A 65 4.33 -17.75 6.86
CA ALA A 65 4.06 -16.46 7.50
C ALA A 65 2.68 -15.91 7.12
N VAL A 66 2.26 -16.05 5.85
CA VAL A 66 0.91 -15.68 5.39
C VAL A 66 -0.15 -16.51 6.12
N LEU A 67 0.02 -17.84 6.18
CA LEU A 67 -0.93 -18.76 6.84
C LEU A 67 -1.03 -18.57 8.36
N ALA A 68 -0.03 -17.95 8.98
CA ALA A 68 -0.02 -17.70 10.42
C ALA A 68 -0.82 -16.46 10.85
N VAL A 69 -1.22 -15.61 9.89
CA VAL A 69 -1.99 -14.39 10.17
C VAL A 69 -3.48 -14.66 10.07
N GLU A 70 -4.24 -14.27 11.09
CA GLU A 70 -5.70 -14.31 11.04
C GLU A 70 -6.25 -13.07 10.30
N GLY A 71 -7.17 -13.31 9.35
CA GLY A 71 -7.84 -12.26 8.57
C GLY A 71 -7.08 -11.86 7.29
N PRO A 72 -7.42 -10.71 6.70
CA PRO A 72 -6.85 -10.26 5.44
C PRO A 72 -5.35 -9.97 5.56
N VAL A 73 -4.56 -10.49 4.61
CA VAL A 73 -3.09 -10.35 4.59
C VAL A 73 -2.65 -9.48 3.41
N VAL A 74 -1.68 -8.63 3.66
CA VAL A 74 -0.93 -7.89 2.64
C VAL A 74 0.51 -8.37 2.66
N VAL A 75 0.97 -8.93 1.54
CA VAL A 75 2.37 -9.33 1.37
C VAL A 75 3.18 -8.12 0.92
N VAL A 76 4.24 -7.78 1.66
CA VAL A 76 5.12 -6.65 1.37
C VAL A 76 6.53 -7.16 1.14
N ILE A 77 7.05 -6.99 -0.08
CA ILE A 77 8.41 -7.44 -0.43
C ILE A 77 9.27 -6.24 -0.82
N GLU A 78 10.34 -6.02 -0.06
CA GLU A 78 11.38 -5.07 -0.42
C GLU A 78 12.41 -5.74 -1.33
N ASP A 79 12.63 -5.18 -2.51
CA ASP A 79 13.79 -5.46 -3.34
C ASP A 79 14.96 -4.64 -2.79
N VAL A 80 15.93 -5.34 -2.18
CA VAL A 80 17.10 -4.74 -1.51
C VAL A 80 18.35 -4.71 -2.40
N ASP A 81 18.19 -4.90 -3.70
CA ASP A 81 19.26 -4.61 -4.65
C ASP A 81 19.59 -3.10 -4.65
N GLU A 82 20.83 -2.74 -4.93
CA GLU A 82 21.28 -1.34 -5.03
C GLU A 82 20.40 -0.54 -6.01
N VAL A 83 19.97 -1.18 -7.10
CA VAL A 83 18.99 -0.66 -8.05
C VAL A 83 17.88 -1.69 -8.19
N PRO A 84 16.73 -1.49 -7.49
CA PRO A 84 15.60 -2.42 -7.52
C PRO A 84 15.01 -2.63 -8.91
N GLY A 85 14.36 -3.78 -9.11
CA GLY A 85 13.55 -4.06 -10.29
C GLY A 85 14.28 -4.78 -11.43
N ALA A 86 15.44 -5.40 -11.16
CA ALA A 86 16.13 -6.25 -12.13
C ALA A 86 15.33 -7.51 -12.47
N GLY A 87 14.55 -8.03 -11.52
CA GLY A 87 13.69 -9.19 -11.69
C GLY A 87 12.45 -9.12 -10.81
N ALA A 88 11.48 -10.02 -11.07
CA ALA A 88 10.22 -10.07 -10.36
C ALA A 88 10.08 -11.31 -9.48
N PHE A 89 9.59 -11.10 -8.25
CA PHE A 89 9.00 -12.18 -7.45
C PHE A 89 7.60 -12.52 -7.95
N LEU A 90 6.74 -11.51 -8.15
CA LEU A 90 5.35 -11.68 -8.54
C LEU A 90 5.21 -11.72 -10.08
N GLY A 91 4.59 -12.76 -10.55
CA GLY A 91 4.08 -13.02 -11.88
C GLY A 91 2.99 -14.08 -11.76
N GLU A 92 2.59 -14.70 -12.86
CA GLU A 92 1.48 -15.66 -12.92
C GLU A 92 1.57 -16.73 -11.83
N VAL A 93 2.70 -17.45 -11.71
CA VAL A 93 2.81 -18.62 -10.81
C VAL A 93 2.73 -18.22 -9.34
N ASN A 94 3.59 -17.29 -8.90
CA ASN A 94 3.56 -16.84 -7.51
C ASN A 94 2.27 -16.06 -7.20
N GLY A 95 1.73 -15.34 -8.16
CA GLY A 95 0.44 -14.67 -8.05
C GLY A 95 -0.69 -15.67 -7.78
N THR A 96 -0.80 -16.73 -8.59
CA THR A 96 -1.80 -17.78 -8.40
C THR A 96 -1.67 -18.47 -7.04
N LEU A 97 -0.44 -18.72 -6.58
CA LEU A 97 -0.21 -19.33 -5.26
C LEU A 97 -0.65 -18.41 -4.12
N LEU A 98 -0.35 -17.11 -4.20
CA LEU A 98 -0.76 -16.12 -3.21
C LEU A 98 -2.27 -15.86 -3.24
N ASP A 99 -2.89 -15.87 -4.42
CA ASP A 99 -4.34 -15.79 -4.59
C ASP A 99 -5.06 -16.98 -3.93
N ALA A 100 -4.53 -18.19 -4.12
CA ALA A 100 -5.03 -19.39 -3.45
C ALA A 100 -4.87 -19.36 -1.92
N LEU A 101 -3.89 -18.60 -1.40
CA LEU A 101 -3.74 -18.34 0.03
C LEU A 101 -4.68 -17.24 0.54
N GLY A 102 -5.42 -16.57 -0.35
CA GLY A 102 -6.42 -15.56 0.00
C GLY A 102 -5.83 -14.24 0.48
N ILE A 103 -4.67 -13.82 -0.02
CA ILE A 103 -4.15 -12.48 0.31
C ILE A 103 -5.05 -11.38 -0.25
N SER A 104 -5.07 -10.22 0.39
CA SER A 104 -5.84 -9.05 -0.04
C SER A 104 -5.00 -8.05 -0.84
N GLY A 105 -3.68 -8.06 -0.69
CA GLY A 105 -2.79 -7.14 -1.37
C GLY A 105 -1.35 -7.62 -1.46
N PHE A 106 -0.64 -7.11 -2.47
CA PHE A 106 0.80 -7.30 -2.67
C PHE A 106 1.45 -5.94 -2.93
N VAL A 107 2.54 -5.64 -2.23
CA VAL A 107 3.25 -4.36 -2.32
C VAL A 107 4.75 -4.59 -2.46
N THR A 108 5.42 -3.91 -3.40
CA THR A 108 6.87 -3.98 -3.57
C THR A 108 7.45 -2.69 -4.16
N ASN A 109 8.68 -2.34 -3.75
CA ASN A 109 9.49 -1.33 -4.44
C ASN A 109 10.22 -1.91 -5.67
N GLY A 110 10.15 -3.22 -5.86
CA GLY A 110 10.60 -3.90 -7.08
C GLY A 110 9.55 -3.82 -8.20
N ARG A 111 9.70 -4.70 -9.17
CA ARG A 111 8.82 -4.80 -10.34
C ARG A 111 8.08 -6.14 -10.35
N VAL A 112 6.98 -6.18 -11.09
CA VAL A 112 6.17 -7.39 -11.33
C VAL A 112 6.14 -7.72 -12.83
N ARG A 113 5.69 -8.91 -13.18
CA ARG A 113 5.51 -9.33 -14.58
C ARG A 113 4.16 -10.02 -14.76
N ASP A 114 3.86 -10.47 -15.97
CA ASP A 114 2.63 -11.19 -16.31
C ASP A 114 1.36 -10.40 -15.88
N GLU A 115 1.37 -9.09 -16.16
CA GLU A 115 0.34 -8.15 -15.70
C GLU A 115 -1.07 -8.53 -16.14
N PRO A 116 -1.32 -9.06 -17.36
CA PRO A 116 -2.66 -9.54 -17.75
C PRO A 116 -3.20 -10.63 -16.82
N ASP A 117 -2.33 -11.54 -16.35
CA ASP A 117 -2.72 -12.61 -15.43
C ASP A 117 -2.99 -12.05 -14.03
N LEU A 118 -2.15 -11.12 -13.56
CA LEU A 118 -2.34 -10.44 -12.27
C LEU A 118 -3.67 -9.67 -12.19
N ARG A 119 -4.18 -9.14 -13.31
CA ARG A 119 -5.50 -8.47 -13.37
C ARG A 119 -6.68 -9.38 -13.05
N GLY A 120 -6.52 -10.68 -13.28
CA GLY A 120 -7.56 -11.68 -13.02
C GLY A 120 -7.57 -12.20 -11.58
N MET A 121 -6.61 -11.80 -10.74
CA MET A 121 -6.47 -12.29 -9.37
C MET A 121 -7.31 -11.48 -8.37
N GLY A 122 -7.66 -12.11 -7.25
CA GLY A 122 -8.54 -11.55 -6.23
C GLY A 122 -7.91 -10.51 -5.32
N PHE A 123 -6.63 -10.13 -5.54
CA PHE A 123 -5.90 -9.17 -4.70
C PHE A 123 -5.35 -7.99 -5.50
N ALA A 124 -5.09 -6.88 -4.79
CA ALA A 124 -4.50 -5.69 -5.39
C ALA A 124 -2.97 -5.77 -5.42
N VAL A 125 -2.36 -5.26 -6.51
CA VAL A 125 -0.91 -5.24 -6.70
C VAL A 125 -0.40 -3.80 -6.81
N HIS A 126 0.55 -3.44 -5.93
CA HIS A 126 1.27 -2.16 -5.97
C HIS A 126 2.76 -2.43 -6.16
N ALA A 127 3.36 -1.82 -7.17
CA ALA A 127 4.77 -2.03 -7.52
C ALA A 127 5.38 -0.79 -8.19
N ALA A 128 6.71 -0.77 -8.33
CA ALA A 128 7.41 0.28 -9.07
C ALA A 128 7.29 0.14 -10.60
N GLY A 129 6.52 -0.83 -11.10
CA GLY A 129 6.25 -1.03 -12.51
C GLY A 129 6.41 -2.49 -12.95
N LEU A 130 6.59 -2.67 -14.27
CA LEU A 130 6.71 -3.99 -14.90
C LEU A 130 8.17 -4.28 -15.26
N CYS A 131 8.55 -5.57 -15.26
CA CYS A 131 9.80 -6.06 -15.85
C CYS A 131 9.56 -7.34 -16.65
N VAL A 132 10.55 -7.71 -17.47
CA VAL A 132 10.45 -8.88 -18.36
C VAL A 132 10.83 -10.17 -17.65
N ALA A 133 11.84 -10.11 -16.78
CA ALA A 133 12.53 -11.29 -16.29
C ALA A 133 12.20 -11.61 -14.82
N ARG A 134 12.27 -12.89 -14.47
CA ARG A 134 12.45 -13.34 -13.10
C ARG A 134 13.86 -13.02 -12.61
N ALA A 135 14.83 -13.03 -13.52
CA ALA A 135 16.27 -12.90 -13.24
C ALA A 135 16.74 -13.90 -12.16
N HIS A 136 17.64 -13.49 -11.28
CA HIS A 136 18.16 -14.32 -10.18
C HIS A 136 17.35 -14.15 -8.88
N MET A 137 16.02 -13.90 -9.01
CA MET A 137 15.14 -13.61 -7.88
C MET A 137 15.19 -14.71 -6.82
N ARG A 138 15.48 -14.28 -5.59
CA ARG A 138 15.43 -15.08 -4.37
C ARG A 138 14.95 -14.22 -3.21
N LEU A 139 14.18 -14.79 -2.29
CA LEU A 139 13.90 -14.16 -1.00
C LEU A 139 15.13 -14.27 -0.12
N THR A 140 15.47 -13.22 0.60
CA THR A 140 16.66 -13.17 1.48
C THR A 140 16.29 -13.16 2.95
N ALA A 141 15.07 -12.73 3.29
CA ALA A 141 14.53 -12.85 4.64
C ALA A 141 12.99 -12.78 4.61
N VAL A 142 12.34 -13.29 5.67
CA VAL A 142 10.91 -13.18 5.93
C VAL A 142 10.70 -12.70 7.36
N GLY A 143 9.71 -11.82 7.58
CA GLY A 143 9.32 -11.36 8.92
C GLY A 143 10.24 -10.28 9.52
N LEU A 144 11.03 -9.59 8.71
CA LEU A 144 11.81 -8.42 9.13
C LEU A 144 11.15 -7.12 8.68
N PRO A 145 11.39 -5.99 9.37
CA PRO A 145 10.96 -4.68 8.86
C PRO A 145 11.52 -4.40 7.47
N VAL A 146 10.71 -3.80 6.61
CA VAL A 146 11.03 -3.48 5.21
C VAL A 146 10.72 -2.02 4.89
N ARG A 147 11.28 -1.52 3.79
CA ARG A 147 10.99 -0.18 3.28
C ARG A 147 10.55 -0.23 1.81
N VAL A 148 9.35 0.24 1.53
CA VAL A 148 8.77 0.24 0.18
C VAL A 148 8.19 1.63 -0.14
N GLY A 149 8.61 2.25 -1.24
CA GLY A 149 8.15 3.59 -1.63
C GLY A 149 8.27 4.63 -0.51
N GLY A 150 9.39 4.63 0.21
CA GLY A 150 9.60 5.53 1.35
C GLY A 150 8.88 5.12 2.64
N LEU A 151 7.89 4.22 2.59
CA LEU A 151 7.14 3.74 3.74
C LEU A 151 7.90 2.61 4.46
N SER A 152 8.15 2.77 5.77
CA SER A 152 8.64 1.68 6.62
C SER A 152 7.47 0.84 7.10
N VAL A 153 7.57 -0.47 6.90
CA VAL A 153 6.54 -1.47 7.26
C VAL A 153 7.17 -2.54 8.15
N THR A 154 6.55 -2.78 9.29
CA THR A 154 6.90 -3.86 10.21
C THR A 154 5.89 -5.02 10.08
N PRO A 155 6.31 -6.28 10.25
CA PRO A 155 5.36 -7.39 10.31
C PRO A 155 4.23 -7.11 11.31
N GLY A 156 2.98 -7.31 10.89
CA GLY A 156 1.80 -7.03 11.71
C GLY A 156 1.22 -5.61 11.56
N ASP A 157 1.87 -4.71 10.86
CA ASP A 157 1.30 -3.39 10.55
C ASP A 157 -0.02 -3.52 9.76
N LEU A 158 -0.99 -2.65 10.05
CA LEU A 158 -2.22 -2.54 9.28
C LEU A 158 -1.99 -1.64 8.07
N LEU A 159 -2.18 -2.17 6.88
CA LEU A 159 -2.02 -1.45 5.62
C LEU A 159 -3.36 -1.28 4.91
N HIS A 160 -3.57 -0.10 4.34
CA HIS A 160 -4.64 0.20 3.42
C HIS A 160 -4.05 0.66 2.08
N GLY A 161 -4.60 0.20 0.96
CA GLY A 161 -4.15 0.60 -0.37
C GLY A 161 -5.29 0.75 -1.35
N ASP A 162 -5.15 1.70 -2.28
CA ASP A 162 -6.08 1.94 -3.38
C ASP A 162 -5.33 2.49 -4.62
N GLN A 163 -6.03 3.13 -5.56
CA GLN A 163 -5.42 3.71 -6.76
C GLN A 163 -4.39 4.82 -6.49
N HIS A 164 -4.37 5.41 -5.30
CA HIS A 164 -3.46 6.51 -4.95
C HIS A 164 -2.15 6.02 -4.33
N GLY A 165 -2.11 4.76 -3.86
CA GLY A 165 -0.93 4.17 -3.20
C GLY A 165 -1.29 3.38 -1.95
N VAL A 166 -0.32 3.23 -1.07
CA VAL A 166 -0.44 2.43 0.16
C VAL A 166 -0.16 3.31 1.37
N LEU A 167 -0.95 3.09 2.42
CA LEU A 167 -0.80 3.79 3.67
C LEU A 167 -0.78 2.81 4.84
N ARG A 168 0.02 3.10 5.86
CA ARG A 168 0.08 2.38 7.12
C ARG A 168 -0.79 3.07 8.16
N ILE A 169 -1.64 2.30 8.83
CA ILE A 169 -2.54 2.78 9.88
C ILE A 169 -1.99 2.33 11.24
N PRO A 170 -1.49 3.24 12.09
CA PRO A 170 -1.08 2.88 13.44
C PRO A 170 -2.27 2.35 14.25
N PRO A 171 -2.12 1.24 15.00
CA PRO A 171 -3.22 0.60 15.71
C PRO A 171 -3.99 1.54 16.66
N GLU A 172 -3.28 2.44 17.32
CA GLU A 172 -3.83 3.41 18.27
C GLU A 172 -4.73 4.48 17.61
N THR A 173 -4.63 4.65 16.29
CA THR A 173 -5.45 5.61 15.53
C THR A 173 -6.64 4.96 14.83
N ALA A 174 -6.57 3.66 14.53
CA ALA A 174 -7.49 2.94 13.65
C ALA A 174 -8.98 3.15 14.01
N SER A 175 -9.32 3.12 15.30
CA SER A 175 -10.71 3.26 15.76
C SER A 175 -11.27 4.69 15.57
N ARG A 176 -10.42 5.71 15.52
CA ARG A 176 -10.81 7.11 15.41
C ARG A 176 -10.85 7.63 13.96
N LEU A 177 -10.11 6.97 13.06
CA LEU A 177 -9.94 7.46 11.69
C LEU A 177 -11.26 7.63 10.92
N PRO A 178 -12.25 6.72 10.98
CA PRO A 178 -13.51 6.93 10.26
C PRO A 178 -14.23 8.21 10.67
N ALA A 179 -14.28 8.51 11.96
CA ALA A 179 -14.92 9.74 12.45
C ALA A 179 -14.16 11.00 12.00
N LEU A 180 -12.83 11.00 12.12
CA LEU A 180 -11.99 12.11 11.65
C LEU A 180 -12.09 12.31 10.14
N ALA A 181 -12.14 11.23 9.36
CA ALA A 181 -12.30 11.31 7.92
C ALA A 181 -13.67 11.91 7.54
N GLU A 182 -14.74 11.54 8.26
CA GLU A 182 -16.07 12.10 8.06
C GLU A 182 -16.13 13.61 8.38
N GLU A 183 -15.52 14.04 9.51
CA GLU A 183 -15.42 15.45 9.85
C GLU A 183 -14.71 16.24 8.76
N ILE A 184 -13.55 15.75 8.29
CA ILE A 184 -12.79 16.39 7.21
C ILE A 184 -13.60 16.45 5.92
N ARG A 185 -14.27 15.34 5.56
CA ARG A 185 -15.12 15.29 4.38
C ARG A 185 -16.25 16.33 4.44
N ALA A 186 -16.91 16.49 5.58
CA ALA A 186 -17.95 17.49 5.76
C ALA A 186 -17.42 18.92 5.59
N GLU A 187 -16.23 19.22 6.17
CA GLU A 187 -15.56 20.51 6.00
C GLU A 187 -15.20 20.78 4.53
N GLU A 188 -14.68 19.79 3.83
CA GLU A 188 -14.29 19.89 2.40
C GLU A 188 -15.52 20.05 1.51
N GLN A 189 -16.59 19.31 1.77
CA GLN A 189 -17.86 19.42 1.04
C GLN A 189 -18.51 20.81 1.22
N ALA A 190 -18.43 21.41 2.39
CA ALA A 190 -18.93 22.76 2.62
C ALA A 190 -18.19 23.79 1.75
N ILE A 191 -16.86 23.64 1.61
CA ILE A 191 -16.06 24.53 0.73
C ILE A 191 -16.41 24.31 -0.73
N VAL A 192 -16.53 23.05 -1.15
CA VAL A 192 -16.90 22.71 -2.53
C VAL A 192 -18.31 23.26 -2.88
N ALA A 193 -19.26 23.12 -1.95
CA ALA A 193 -20.60 23.66 -2.11
C ALA A 193 -20.59 25.19 -2.25
N TRP A 194 -19.86 25.88 -1.35
CA TRP A 194 -19.68 27.32 -1.44
C TRP A 194 -19.02 27.76 -2.76
N ALA A 195 -17.95 27.09 -3.18
CA ALA A 195 -17.24 27.42 -4.42
C ALA A 195 -18.12 27.24 -5.68
N ARG A 196 -19.17 26.43 -5.61
CA ARG A 196 -20.14 26.20 -6.70
C ARG A 196 -21.40 27.04 -6.57
N SER A 197 -21.56 27.81 -5.49
CA SER A 197 -22.73 28.63 -5.24
C SER A 197 -22.61 30.04 -5.83
N SER A 198 -23.74 30.79 -5.87
CA SER A 198 -23.76 32.21 -6.18
C SER A 198 -23.03 33.09 -5.17
N ASP A 199 -22.76 32.58 -3.98
CA ASP A 199 -22.10 33.30 -2.90
C ASP A 199 -20.58 33.27 -3.00
N PHE A 200 -20.04 32.56 -3.99
CA PHE A 200 -18.59 32.54 -4.25
C PHE A 200 -18.07 33.91 -4.67
N THR A 201 -17.03 34.36 -4.01
CA THR A 201 -16.28 35.57 -4.39
C THR A 201 -14.77 35.32 -4.33
N PRO A 202 -13.96 35.92 -5.24
CA PRO A 202 -12.50 35.86 -5.14
C PRO A 202 -11.94 36.36 -3.81
N ALA A 203 -12.56 37.40 -3.22
CA ALA A 203 -12.18 37.91 -1.91
C ALA A 203 -12.41 36.88 -0.80
N GLY A 204 -13.56 36.23 -0.79
CA GLY A 204 -13.89 35.15 0.14
C GLY A 204 -12.94 33.95 0.02
N LEU A 205 -12.48 33.62 -1.19
CA LEU A 205 -11.47 32.59 -1.40
C LEU A 205 -10.12 32.92 -0.76
N LEU A 206 -9.70 34.19 -0.86
CA LEU A 206 -8.44 34.64 -0.24
C LEU A 206 -8.52 34.60 1.28
N GLU A 207 -9.65 34.98 1.87
CA GLU A 207 -9.88 34.86 3.31
C GLU A 207 -9.89 33.40 3.80
N LEU A 208 -10.58 32.49 3.09
CA LEU A 208 -10.58 31.07 3.42
C LEU A 208 -9.18 30.46 3.46
N LYS A 209 -8.30 30.83 2.53
CA LYS A 209 -6.90 30.36 2.46
C LYS A 209 -6.02 30.91 3.60
N ARG A 210 -6.31 32.11 4.12
CA ARG A 210 -5.57 32.69 5.26
C ARG A 210 -5.84 31.96 6.57
N VAL A 211 -7.02 31.37 6.74
CA VAL A 211 -7.43 30.72 8.00
C VAL A 211 -6.97 29.24 8.07
N ARG A 212 -6.60 28.62 6.95
CA ARG A 212 -6.28 27.17 6.87
C ARG A 212 -4.77 26.83 6.81
N HIS A 213 -3.89 27.79 7.02
CA HIS A 213 -2.43 27.57 7.12
C HIS A 213 -1.98 27.79 8.59
#